data_79c28b02c23f1248e5e63600efa81c4d
#
_entry.id   79c28b02c23f1248e5e63600efa81c4d
#
_cell.length_a   1.000
_cell.length_b   1.000
_cell.length_c   1.000
_cell.angle_alpha   90.00
_cell.angle_beta   90.00
_cell.angle_gamma   90.00
#
_symmetry.space_group_name_H-M   'P 1'
#
loop_
_entity.id
_entity.type
_entity.pdbx_description
1 polymer ?
#
loop_
_entity_poly.entity_id
_entity_poly.type
_entity_poly.pdbx_seq_one_letter_code
_entity_poly.pdbx_strand_id
1 'polypeptide(L)'
;MQVRALCDATYKSSYENWSSQLTGTRGKAPRYDPLAFAIEEAHKRGLELHVWVNPFRVTSSGTISTSDKVWQNAGQWIIKYDNGSFSGQIIDPGYPEAREYVLKVLMEIVNNYDVDGILMDDYFYPYGGTTTEDAASKALYKPANMVDVNQDGDTDDDWRRANVDSCMKMLYDSIQIVKPWVRFGMGTFGIWSTQKKAAQAYGITLPSGISGLDDYDVQACNPVEW
;
A
#
# COMPACT_ATOMS: atom_id res chain seq x y z
N MET A 1 5.04 -11.92 -9.02
CA MET A 1 4.35 -11.31 -10.19
C MET A 1 3.62 -10.04 -9.75
N GLN A 2 3.79 -8.89 -10.43
CA GLN A 2 3.01 -7.68 -10.12
C GLN A 2 1.58 -7.84 -10.62
N VAL A 3 0.59 -7.66 -9.73
CA VAL A 3 -0.83 -7.87 -10.08
C VAL A 3 -1.70 -6.65 -9.83
N ARG A 4 -1.22 -5.69 -9.02
CA ARG A 4 -1.95 -4.47 -8.69
C ARG A 4 -0.96 -3.31 -8.49
N ALA A 5 -0.73 -2.53 -9.54
CA ALA A 5 0.25 -1.44 -9.52
C ALA A 5 -0.38 -0.05 -9.26
N LEU A 6 -1.58 0.19 -9.80
CA LEU A 6 -2.26 1.49 -9.85
C LEU A 6 -3.77 1.35 -9.58
N CYS A 7 -4.15 0.65 -8.52
CA CYS A 7 -5.55 0.29 -8.27
C CYS A 7 -6.22 -0.26 -9.54
N ASP A 8 -5.51 -1.14 -10.23
CA ASP A 8 -5.95 -1.87 -11.41
C ASP A 8 -5.47 -3.32 -11.31
N ALA A 9 -6.21 -4.24 -11.88
CA ALA A 9 -6.00 -5.66 -11.69
C ALA A 9 -5.46 -6.34 -12.94
N THR A 10 -4.46 -7.22 -12.78
CA THR A 10 -4.08 -8.21 -13.80
C THR A 10 -4.73 -9.57 -13.53
N TYR A 11 -5.82 -9.58 -12.76
CA TYR A 11 -6.66 -10.72 -12.39
C TYR A 11 -8.13 -10.30 -12.43
N LYS A 12 -9.04 -11.27 -12.40
CA LYS A 12 -10.48 -10.98 -12.38
C LYS A 12 -10.89 -10.40 -11.03
N SER A 13 -11.15 -9.08 -11.00
CA SER A 13 -11.57 -8.36 -9.79
C SER A 13 -13.01 -7.85 -9.88
N SER A 14 -13.73 -7.94 -8.77
CA SER A 14 -15.03 -7.33 -8.57
C SER A 14 -14.92 -5.84 -8.26
N TYR A 15 -13.81 -5.41 -7.67
CA TYR A 15 -13.60 -4.08 -7.12
C TYR A 15 -12.87 -3.13 -8.07
N GLU A 16 -11.99 -3.66 -8.94
CA GLU A 16 -11.10 -2.86 -9.77
C GLU A 16 -11.19 -3.25 -11.25
N ASN A 17 -10.81 -2.32 -12.11
CA ASN A 17 -10.79 -2.56 -13.55
C ASN A 17 -9.56 -3.40 -13.94
N TRP A 18 -9.69 -4.15 -15.04
CA TRP A 18 -8.54 -4.75 -15.70
C TRP A 18 -7.49 -3.70 -16.05
N SER A 19 -6.23 -4.02 -15.79
CA SER A 19 -5.11 -3.14 -16.14
C SER A 19 -5.00 -2.95 -17.65
N SER A 20 -4.70 -1.71 -18.06
CA SER A 20 -4.41 -1.39 -19.45
C SER A 20 -3.18 -2.10 -20.00
N GLN A 21 -2.27 -2.55 -19.13
CA GLN A 21 -1.07 -3.29 -19.53
C GLN A 21 -1.40 -4.61 -20.24
N LEU A 22 -2.57 -5.21 -19.97
CA LEU A 22 -2.96 -6.48 -20.58
C LEU A 22 -3.49 -6.35 -22.01
N THR A 23 -4.16 -5.26 -22.32
CA THR A 23 -4.91 -5.12 -23.59
C THR A 23 -4.73 -3.77 -24.26
N GLY A 24 -3.94 -2.88 -23.66
CA GLY A 24 -3.81 -1.48 -24.08
C GLY A 24 -4.97 -0.58 -23.64
N THR A 25 -6.02 -1.14 -23.02
CA THR A 25 -7.21 -0.38 -22.59
C THR A 25 -7.64 -0.79 -21.19
N ARG A 26 -7.68 0.17 -20.26
CA ARG A 26 -8.14 -0.06 -18.88
C ARG A 26 -9.60 -0.51 -18.88
N GLY A 27 -9.89 -1.54 -18.10
CA GLY A 27 -11.22 -2.15 -17.98
C GLY A 27 -11.56 -3.19 -19.05
N LYS A 28 -10.77 -3.29 -20.14
CA LYS A 28 -10.98 -4.33 -21.15
C LYS A 28 -10.41 -5.66 -20.68
N ALA A 29 -11.27 -6.66 -20.54
CA ALA A 29 -10.86 -8.00 -20.13
C ALA A 29 -9.92 -8.66 -21.17
N PRO A 30 -8.87 -9.34 -20.72
CA PRO A 30 -8.06 -10.19 -21.57
C PRO A 30 -8.81 -11.47 -21.96
N ARG A 31 -8.22 -12.28 -22.83
CA ARG A 31 -8.83 -13.56 -23.30
C ARG A 31 -8.79 -14.65 -22.24
N TYR A 32 -7.95 -14.54 -21.23
CA TYR A 32 -7.75 -15.49 -20.14
C TYR A 32 -7.41 -14.72 -18.87
N ASP A 33 -7.43 -15.39 -17.72
CA ASP A 33 -6.99 -14.81 -16.45
C ASP A 33 -5.47 -14.99 -16.29
N PRO A 34 -4.66 -13.90 -16.39
CA PRO A 34 -3.21 -14.02 -16.31
C PRO A 34 -2.69 -14.53 -14.96
N LEU A 35 -3.36 -14.18 -13.85
CA LEU A 35 -2.94 -14.63 -12.53
C LEU A 35 -3.24 -16.13 -12.35
N ALA A 36 -4.43 -16.58 -12.70
CA ALA A 36 -4.77 -17.99 -12.64
C ALA A 36 -3.81 -18.85 -13.49
N PHE A 37 -3.53 -18.40 -14.72
CA PHE A 37 -2.55 -19.06 -15.59
C PHE A 37 -1.15 -19.11 -14.98
N ALA A 38 -0.67 -18.00 -14.42
CA ALA A 38 0.67 -17.92 -13.85
C ALA A 38 0.82 -18.84 -12.63
N ILE A 39 -0.21 -18.93 -11.77
CA ILE A 39 -0.23 -19.84 -10.62
C ILE A 39 -0.15 -21.30 -11.09
N GLU A 40 -1.03 -21.69 -12.03
CA GLU A 40 -1.05 -23.04 -12.57
C GLU A 40 0.32 -23.45 -13.15
N GLU A 41 0.94 -22.58 -13.93
CA GLU A 41 2.22 -22.85 -14.57
C GLU A 41 3.41 -22.83 -13.59
N ALA A 42 3.35 -22.01 -12.53
CA ALA A 42 4.34 -22.04 -11.45
C ALA A 42 4.27 -23.35 -10.66
N HIS A 43 3.07 -23.69 -10.20
CA HIS A 43 2.85 -24.89 -9.37
C HIS A 43 3.17 -26.19 -10.12
N LYS A 44 2.87 -26.29 -11.43
CA LYS A 44 3.30 -27.42 -12.27
C LYS A 44 4.81 -27.64 -12.28
N ARG A 45 5.58 -26.60 -11.98
CA ARG A 45 7.06 -26.63 -11.95
C ARG A 45 7.63 -26.67 -10.54
N GLY A 46 6.78 -26.80 -9.52
CA GLY A 46 7.18 -26.79 -8.11
C GLY A 46 7.68 -25.42 -7.63
N LEU A 47 7.21 -24.33 -8.26
CA LEU A 47 7.55 -22.95 -7.90
C LEU A 47 6.40 -22.32 -7.12
N GLU A 48 6.71 -21.56 -6.08
CA GLU A 48 5.76 -20.66 -5.42
C GLU A 48 5.49 -19.44 -6.28
N LEU A 49 4.26 -18.93 -6.26
CA LEU A 49 3.89 -17.67 -6.89
C LEU A 49 3.44 -16.64 -5.84
N HIS A 50 4.29 -15.63 -5.64
CA HIS A 50 3.96 -14.48 -4.81
C HIS A 50 3.48 -13.33 -5.69
N VAL A 51 2.39 -12.69 -5.30
CA VAL A 51 1.86 -11.51 -5.98
C VAL A 51 2.42 -10.24 -5.34
N TRP A 52 2.78 -9.29 -6.20
CA TRP A 52 3.21 -7.96 -5.76
C TRP A 52 2.09 -6.97 -6.01
N VAL A 53 1.74 -6.21 -4.95
CA VAL A 53 0.66 -5.22 -4.94
C VAL A 53 1.15 -3.90 -4.36
N ASN A 54 0.65 -2.78 -4.91
CA ASN A 54 0.71 -1.49 -4.25
C ASN A 54 -0.66 -1.22 -3.59
N PRO A 55 -0.72 -0.91 -2.29
CA PRO A 55 -2.01 -0.81 -1.60
C PRO A 55 -2.80 0.46 -1.93
N PHE A 56 -2.15 1.60 -2.15
CA PHE A 56 -2.85 2.88 -2.17
C PHE A 56 -2.74 3.67 -3.48
N ARG A 57 -1.74 3.42 -4.33
CA ARG A 57 -1.49 4.22 -5.51
C ARG A 57 -2.55 4.03 -6.59
N VAL A 58 -3.28 5.11 -6.92
CA VAL A 58 -4.34 5.12 -7.94
C VAL A 58 -3.79 5.51 -9.31
N THR A 59 -3.00 6.59 -9.36
CA THR A 59 -2.31 7.02 -10.59
C THR A 59 -0.89 7.49 -10.26
N SER A 60 0.02 7.33 -11.21
CA SER A 60 1.38 7.90 -11.14
C SER A 60 1.44 9.31 -11.73
N SER A 61 0.42 9.70 -12.49
CA SER A 61 0.24 11.04 -13.06
C SER A 61 -1.22 11.26 -13.44
N GLY A 62 -1.65 12.52 -13.43
CA GLY A 62 -3.02 12.90 -13.79
C GLY A 62 -4.08 12.38 -12.82
N THR A 63 -5.30 12.14 -13.32
CA THR A 63 -6.46 11.72 -12.52
C THR A 63 -7.16 10.53 -13.14
N ILE A 64 -7.70 9.66 -12.29
CA ILE A 64 -8.53 8.53 -12.71
C ILE A 64 -9.89 9.04 -13.23
N SER A 65 -10.49 8.30 -14.18
CA SER A 65 -11.84 8.60 -14.65
C SER A 65 -12.89 8.32 -13.55
N THR A 66 -13.93 9.14 -13.47
CA THR A 66 -15.07 8.93 -12.58
C THR A 66 -15.90 7.69 -12.94
N SER A 67 -15.75 7.15 -14.14
CA SER A 67 -16.35 5.87 -14.56
C SER A 67 -15.52 4.65 -14.18
N ASP A 68 -14.31 4.83 -13.63
CA ASP A 68 -13.48 3.73 -13.18
C ASP A 68 -14.04 3.11 -11.90
N LYS A 69 -13.92 1.78 -11.77
CA LYS A 69 -14.41 1.07 -10.60
C LYS A 69 -13.79 1.56 -9.30
N VAL A 70 -12.48 1.89 -9.30
CA VAL A 70 -11.84 2.41 -8.07
C VAL A 70 -12.44 3.75 -7.67
N TRP A 71 -12.76 4.64 -8.65
CA TRP A 71 -13.45 5.88 -8.32
C TRP A 71 -14.86 5.63 -7.78
N GLN A 72 -15.60 4.71 -8.38
CA GLN A 72 -16.95 4.38 -7.92
C GLN A 72 -16.98 3.76 -6.53
N ASN A 73 -15.98 2.98 -6.17
CA ASN A 73 -15.90 2.28 -4.88
C ASN A 73 -15.19 3.09 -3.78
N ALA A 74 -14.21 3.91 -4.14
CA ALA A 74 -13.29 4.57 -3.20
C ALA A 74 -13.05 6.07 -3.50
N GLY A 75 -13.77 6.66 -4.45
CA GLY A 75 -13.52 8.01 -4.94
C GLY A 75 -13.54 9.09 -3.87
N GLN A 76 -14.35 8.93 -2.83
CA GLN A 76 -14.45 9.86 -1.70
C GLN A 76 -13.19 9.89 -0.82
N TRP A 77 -12.30 8.89 -0.94
CA TRP A 77 -11.05 8.79 -0.20
C TRP A 77 -9.83 8.99 -1.09
N ILE A 78 -10.03 9.30 -2.36
CA ILE A 78 -8.93 9.57 -3.29
C ILE A 78 -8.48 11.01 -3.14
N ILE A 79 -7.22 11.20 -2.78
CA ILE A 79 -6.57 12.51 -2.73
C ILE A 79 -5.60 12.65 -3.91
N LYS A 80 -5.48 13.89 -4.40
CA LYS A 80 -4.50 14.27 -5.41
C LYS A 80 -3.32 14.91 -4.71
N TYR A 81 -2.13 14.51 -5.11
CA TYR A 81 -0.90 15.12 -4.66
C TYR A 81 -0.08 15.63 -5.83
N ASP A 82 0.64 16.74 -5.60
CA ASP A 82 1.60 17.30 -6.54
C ASP A 82 2.68 18.02 -5.74
N ASN A 83 3.85 17.42 -5.67
CA ASN A 83 4.99 17.99 -4.95
C ASN A 83 6.11 18.44 -5.90
N GLY A 84 5.79 18.61 -7.19
CA GLY A 84 6.73 19.03 -8.23
C GLY A 84 7.57 17.90 -8.83
N SER A 85 7.85 16.85 -8.09
CA SER A 85 8.57 15.64 -8.59
C SER A 85 7.59 14.54 -8.95
N PHE A 86 6.49 14.42 -8.21
CA PHE A 86 5.44 13.43 -8.41
C PHE A 86 4.08 14.13 -8.41
N SER A 87 3.24 13.78 -9.37
CA SER A 87 1.86 14.28 -9.48
C SER A 87 0.94 13.13 -9.81
N GLY A 88 -0.01 12.83 -8.91
CA GLY A 88 -0.89 11.69 -9.09
C GLY A 88 -1.99 11.62 -8.03
N GLN A 89 -2.52 10.42 -7.83
CA GLN A 89 -3.58 10.18 -6.85
C GLN A 89 -3.28 8.92 -6.03
N ILE A 90 -3.64 8.98 -4.76
CA ILE A 90 -3.65 7.82 -3.84
C ILE A 90 -5.01 7.69 -3.17
N ILE A 91 -5.35 6.49 -2.71
CA ILE A 91 -6.36 6.28 -1.68
C ILE A 91 -5.73 6.72 -0.37
N ASP A 92 -6.36 7.66 0.33
CA ASP A 92 -5.84 8.21 1.58
C ASP A 92 -5.95 7.18 2.73
N PRO A 93 -4.84 6.69 3.28
CA PRO A 93 -4.86 5.73 4.38
C PRO A 93 -5.43 6.31 5.68
N GLY A 94 -5.56 7.63 5.78
CA GLY A 94 -6.13 8.33 6.93
C GLY A 94 -7.59 7.96 7.23
N TYR A 95 -8.35 7.54 6.22
CA TYR A 95 -9.72 7.08 6.40
C TYR A 95 -9.75 5.59 6.78
N PRO A 96 -10.36 5.19 7.92
CA PRO A 96 -10.54 3.78 8.27
C PRO A 96 -11.22 2.96 7.18
N GLU A 97 -12.26 3.51 6.56
CA GLU A 97 -13.03 2.87 5.50
C GLU A 97 -12.21 2.67 4.22
N ALA A 98 -11.26 3.57 3.96
CA ALA A 98 -10.32 3.42 2.85
C ALA A 98 -9.38 2.23 3.05
N ARG A 99 -8.89 2.03 4.28
CA ARG A 99 -8.09 0.84 4.65
C ARG A 99 -8.91 -0.44 4.54
N GLU A 100 -10.18 -0.41 4.96
CA GLU A 100 -11.08 -1.56 4.79
C GLU A 100 -11.34 -1.87 3.31
N TYR A 101 -11.48 -0.86 2.45
CA TYR A 101 -11.59 -1.07 1.00
C TYR A 101 -10.36 -1.77 0.44
N VAL A 102 -9.16 -1.28 0.80
CA VAL A 102 -7.89 -1.90 0.38
C VAL A 102 -7.81 -3.34 0.87
N LEU A 103 -8.17 -3.59 2.13
CA LEU A 103 -8.25 -4.95 2.68
C LEU A 103 -9.16 -5.85 1.84
N LYS A 104 -10.36 -5.40 1.49
CA LYS A 104 -11.32 -6.17 0.66
C LYS A 104 -10.72 -6.55 -0.68
N VAL A 105 -10.04 -5.59 -1.34
CA VAL A 105 -9.41 -5.82 -2.65
C VAL A 105 -8.28 -6.86 -2.55
N LEU A 106 -7.42 -6.75 -1.54
CA LEU A 106 -6.30 -7.66 -1.38
C LEU A 106 -6.75 -9.06 -0.92
N MET A 107 -7.73 -9.12 -0.03
CA MET A 107 -8.34 -10.40 0.37
C MET A 107 -9.14 -11.06 -0.76
N GLU A 108 -9.60 -10.32 -1.78
CA GLU A 108 -10.17 -10.94 -2.99
C GLU A 108 -9.13 -11.83 -3.69
N ILE A 109 -7.86 -11.40 -3.75
CA ILE A 109 -6.78 -12.22 -4.30
C ILE A 109 -6.60 -13.49 -3.45
N VAL A 110 -6.47 -13.34 -2.13
CA VAL A 110 -6.27 -14.47 -1.21
C VAL A 110 -7.42 -15.48 -1.30
N ASN A 111 -8.65 -14.98 -1.35
CA ASN A 111 -9.84 -15.85 -1.36
C ASN A 111 -10.03 -16.60 -2.69
N ASN A 112 -9.74 -15.96 -3.82
CA ASN A 112 -10.09 -16.46 -5.14
C ASN A 112 -8.95 -17.16 -5.87
N TYR A 113 -7.70 -16.97 -5.41
CA TYR A 113 -6.51 -17.51 -6.07
C TYR A 113 -5.65 -18.30 -5.09
N ASP A 114 -4.96 -19.30 -5.62
CA ASP A 114 -4.03 -20.15 -4.85
C ASP A 114 -2.62 -19.56 -4.87
N VAL A 115 -2.50 -18.31 -4.39
CA VAL A 115 -1.23 -17.62 -4.26
C VAL A 115 -0.47 -18.14 -3.02
N ASP A 116 0.85 -18.21 -3.10
CA ASP A 116 1.71 -18.63 -2.00
C ASP A 116 2.12 -17.47 -1.09
N GLY A 117 2.00 -16.22 -1.60
CA GLY A 117 2.30 -15.04 -0.82
C GLY A 117 1.82 -13.74 -1.46
N ILE A 118 1.70 -12.72 -0.62
CA ILE A 118 1.48 -11.32 -1.02
C ILE A 118 2.70 -10.52 -0.59
N LEU A 119 3.28 -9.78 -1.54
CA LEU A 119 4.36 -8.83 -1.32
C LEU A 119 3.84 -7.43 -1.61
N MET A 120 3.99 -6.51 -0.67
CA MET A 120 3.77 -5.08 -0.89
C MET A 120 5.08 -4.36 -1.16
N ASP A 121 5.02 -3.27 -1.92
CA ASP A 121 6.09 -2.28 -1.99
C ASP A 121 5.94 -1.24 -0.86
N ASP A 122 6.87 -0.30 -0.83
CA ASP A 122 6.97 0.75 0.17
C ASP A 122 6.20 2.03 -0.19
N TYR A 123 5.44 2.03 -1.29
CA TYR A 123 4.75 3.21 -1.78
C TYR A 123 3.39 3.41 -1.10
N PHE A 124 3.41 3.74 0.21
CA PHE A 124 2.21 4.01 1.01
C PHE A 124 1.75 5.45 0.85
N TYR A 125 2.63 6.41 1.09
CA TYR A 125 2.47 7.81 0.77
C TYR A 125 3.39 8.19 -0.41
N PRO A 126 3.12 9.31 -1.12
CA PRO A 126 3.97 9.74 -2.22
C PRO A 126 5.38 10.09 -1.77
N TYR A 127 6.38 9.81 -2.61
CA TYR A 127 7.73 10.29 -2.39
C TYR A 127 7.76 11.82 -2.22
N GLY A 128 8.46 12.31 -1.20
CA GLY A 128 8.43 13.72 -0.80
C GLY A 128 7.30 14.06 0.18
N GLY A 129 6.53 13.05 0.57
CA GLY A 129 5.49 13.14 1.57
C GLY A 129 4.23 13.88 1.12
N THR A 130 3.21 13.84 1.97
CA THR A 130 2.06 14.74 1.92
C THR A 130 2.24 15.81 2.99
N THR A 131 1.86 17.04 2.71
CA THR A 131 1.91 18.12 3.69
C THR A 131 0.51 18.55 4.11
N THR A 132 -0.40 18.65 3.15
CA THR A 132 -1.76 19.19 3.37
C THR A 132 -2.86 18.39 2.68
N GLU A 133 -2.50 17.48 1.78
CA GLU A 133 -3.46 16.77 0.92
C GLU A 133 -4.36 15.82 1.73
N ASP A 134 -3.87 15.31 2.87
CA ASP A 134 -4.61 14.49 3.82
C ASP A 134 -5.28 15.27 4.95
N ALA A 135 -5.35 16.61 4.85
CA ALA A 135 -5.88 17.47 5.91
C ALA A 135 -7.32 17.11 6.33
N ALA A 136 -8.14 16.64 5.38
CA ALA A 136 -9.52 16.27 5.66
C ALA A 136 -9.63 15.03 6.54
N SER A 137 -8.91 13.96 6.23
CA SER A 137 -8.89 12.75 7.04
C SER A 137 -8.23 12.98 8.40
N LYS A 138 -7.14 13.78 8.39
CA LYS A 138 -6.46 14.19 9.62
C LYS A 138 -7.39 14.94 10.58
N ALA A 139 -8.17 15.91 10.09
CA ALA A 139 -9.12 16.64 10.91
C ALA A 139 -10.22 15.75 11.52
N LEU A 140 -10.57 14.66 10.86
CA LEU A 140 -11.61 13.73 11.32
C LEU A 140 -11.08 12.63 12.25
N TYR A 141 -9.88 12.12 11.99
CA TYR A 141 -9.43 10.86 12.58
C TYR A 141 -8.11 10.93 13.37
N LYS A 142 -7.32 12.02 13.26
CA LYS A 142 -6.11 12.14 14.06
C LYS A 142 -6.48 12.39 15.52
N PRO A 143 -6.03 11.54 16.48
CA PRO A 143 -6.27 11.77 17.90
C PRO A 143 -5.62 13.07 18.38
N ALA A 144 -6.33 13.84 19.22
CA ALA A 144 -5.81 15.08 19.80
C ALA A 144 -4.58 14.86 20.72
N ASN A 145 -4.46 13.63 21.26
CA ASN A 145 -3.37 13.21 22.13
C ASN A 145 -2.40 12.25 21.42
N MET A 146 -2.22 12.41 20.11
CA MET A 146 -1.25 11.62 19.36
C MET A 146 0.14 11.75 19.96
N VAL A 147 0.82 10.62 20.13
CA VAL A 147 2.17 10.59 20.71
C VAL A 147 3.19 10.97 19.64
N ASP A 148 4.06 11.90 20.00
CA ASP A 148 5.25 12.24 19.22
C ASP A 148 6.34 11.21 19.53
N VAL A 149 6.40 10.16 18.72
CA VAL A 149 7.27 8.99 18.96
C VAL A 149 8.74 9.35 18.78
N ASN A 150 9.05 10.09 17.72
CA ASN A 150 10.42 10.47 17.40
C ASN A 150 10.86 11.81 18.01
N GLN A 151 9.97 12.50 18.77
CA GLN A 151 10.22 13.75 19.48
C GLN A 151 10.76 14.87 18.57
N ASP A 152 10.22 14.96 17.37
CA ASP A 152 10.56 16.01 16.41
C ASP A 152 9.59 17.21 16.44
N GLY A 153 8.48 17.08 17.14
CA GLY A 153 7.43 18.09 17.27
C GLY A 153 6.33 17.94 16.20
N ASP A 154 6.39 16.92 15.34
CA ASP A 154 5.38 16.63 14.33
C ASP A 154 4.70 15.28 14.56
N THR A 155 3.48 15.31 15.04
CA THR A 155 2.65 14.10 15.25
C THR A 155 1.81 13.75 14.02
N ASP A 156 1.89 14.48 12.92
CA ASP A 156 1.20 14.17 11.68
C ASP A 156 1.82 12.95 11.00
N ASP A 157 3.14 12.88 11.00
CA ASP A 157 3.85 11.75 10.42
C ASP A 157 3.71 10.48 11.27
N ASP A 158 3.67 10.62 12.61
CA ASP A 158 3.33 9.50 13.50
C ASP A 158 1.92 8.97 13.23
N TRP A 159 0.96 9.86 12.98
CA TRP A 159 -0.39 9.47 12.63
C TRP A 159 -0.46 8.76 11.26
N ARG A 160 0.29 9.23 10.26
CA ARG A 160 0.39 8.57 8.96
C ARG A 160 0.97 7.16 9.08
N ARG A 161 2.05 7.00 9.85
CA ARG A 161 2.64 5.69 10.17
C ARG A 161 1.64 4.75 10.82
N ALA A 162 0.94 5.22 11.85
CA ALA A 162 -0.08 4.42 12.53
C ALA A 162 -1.22 3.95 11.60
N ASN A 163 -1.60 4.74 10.59
CA ASN A 163 -2.58 4.34 9.58
C ASN A 163 -2.06 3.23 8.68
N VAL A 164 -0.80 3.32 8.27
CA VAL A 164 -0.15 2.27 7.47
C VAL A 164 -0.01 0.99 8.29
N ASP A 165 0.51 1.07 9.52
CA ASP A 165 0.66 -0.07 10.43
C ASP A 165 -0.69 -0.78 10.67
N SER A 166 -1.75 0.01 10.89
CA SER A 166 -3.11 -0.53 11.03
C SER A 166 -3.56 -1.31 9.79
N CYS A 167 -3.28 -0.80 8.58
CA CYS A 167 -3.62 -1.49 7.34
C CYS A 167 -2.84 -2.80 7.19
N MET A 168 -1.54 -2.78 7.49
CA MET A 168 -0.67 -3.97 7.42
C MET A 168 -1.13 -5.05 8.40
N LYS A 169 -1.41 -4.63 9.64
CA LYS A 169 -1.93 -5.55 10.67
C LYS A 169 -3.27 -6.17 10.25
N MET A 170 -4.22 -5.36 9.77
CA MET A 170 -5.53 -5.86 9.32
C MET A 170 -5.37 -6.91 8.21
N LEU A 171 -4.47 -6.68 7.25
CA LEU A 171 -4.23 -7.62 6.16
C LEU A 171 -3.57 -8.91 6.67
N TYR A 172 -2.51 -8.80 7.47
CA TYR A 172 -1.83 -9.95 8.06
C TYR A 172 -2.81 -10.81 8.86
N ASP A 173 -3.55 -10.22 9.79
CA ASP A 173 -4.52 -10.94 10.63
C ASP A 173 -5.58 -11.64 9.77
N SER A 174 -6.07 -10.97 8.72
CA SER A 174 -7.08 -11.55 7.82
C SER A 174 -6.54 -12.72 7.00
N ILE A 175 -5.29 -12.64 6.53
CA ILE A 175 -4.61 -13.75 5.84
C ILE A 175 -4.46 -14.93 6.80
N GLN A 176 -4.00 -14.69 8.04
CA GLN A 176 -3.81 -15.75 9.04
C GLN A 176 -5.11 -16.48 9.39
N ILE A 177 -6.24 -15.79 9.37
CA ILE A 177 -7.56 -16.40 9.62
C ILE A 177 -8.00 -17.27 8.44
N VAL A 178 -7.80 -16.82 7.21
CA VAL A 178 -8.38 -17.45 6.00
C VAL A 178 -7.44 -18.50 5.40
N LYS A 179 -6.16 -18.14 5.22
CA LYS A 179 -5.12 -18.99 4.62
C LYS A 179 -3.78 -18.77 5.32
N PRO A 180 -3.56 -19.36 6.50
CA PRO A 180 -2.37 -19.09 7.32
C PRO A 180 -1.04 -19.55 6.68
N TRP A 181 -1.11 -20.29 5.60
CA TRP A 181 0.07 -20.70 4.82
C TRP A 181 0.49 -19.66 3.77
N VAL A 182 -0.36 -18.68 3.43
CA VAL A 182 -0.02 -17.59 2.51
C VAL A 182 0.92 -16.61 3.22
N ARG A 183 2.11 -16.44 2.66
CA ARG A 183 3.12 -15.55 3.23
C ARG A 183 2.75 -14.08 2.96
N PHE A 184 2.99 -13.24 3.95
CA PHE A 184 2.89 -11.80 3.80
C PHE A 184 4.28 -11.17 3.94
N GLY A 185 4.65 -10.31 3.00
CA GLY A 185 5.96 -9.67 2.97
C GLY A 185 5.90 -8.22 2.50
N MET A 186 6.93 -7.47 2.87
CA MET A 186 7.11 -6.07 2.51
C MET A 186 8.45 -5.88 1.82
N GLY A 187 8.47 -5.09 0.75
CA GLY A 187 9.69 -4.67 0.05
C GLY A 187 9.99 -3.21 0.37
N THR A 188 10.48 -2.94 1.58
CA THR A 188 10.79 -1.60 2.08
C THR A 188 12.17 -1.13 1.61
N PHE A 189 12.51 0.15 1.86
CA PHE A 189 13.86 0.65 1.61
C PHE A 189 14.90 -0.09 2.46
N GLY A 190 16.15 -0.08 2.01
CA GLY A 190 17.26 -0.64 2.77
C GLY A 190 17.66 0.18 4.00
N ILE A 191 17.14 1.40 4.12
CA ILE A 191 17.32 2.29 5.28
C ILE A 191 15.95 2.46 5.93
N TRP A 192 15.81 1.93 7.15
CA TRP A 192 14.58 2.11 7.91
C TRP A 192 14.39 3.55 8.35
N SER A 193 15.36 4.13 9.07
CA SER A 193 15.36 5.52 9.50
C SER A 193 16.77 6.10 9.58
N THR A 194 16.90 7.37 9.29
CA THR A 194 18.10 8.17 9.53
C THR A 194 18.01 8.95 10.86
N GLN A 195 16.86 8.92 11.52
CA GLN A 195 16.57 9.69 12.73
C GLN A 195 16.96 8.94 14.01
N LYS A 196 17.91 9.51 14.75
CA LYS A 196 18.37 8.92 16.02
C LYS A 196 17.29 8.81 17.08
N LYS A 197 16.38 9.79 17.16
CA LYS A 197 15.29 9.79 18.15
C LYS A 197 14.26 8.70 17.84
N ALA A 198 13.89 8.53 16.58
CA ALA A 198 13.03 7.42 16.15
C ALA A 198 13.66 6.08 16.53
N ALA A 199 14.93 5.85 16.20
CA ALA A 199 15.63 4.63 16.55
C ALA A 199 15.66 4.39 18.08
N GLN A 200 15.92 5.44 18.87
CA GLN A 200 15.93 5.35 20.34
C GLN A 200 14.57 4.96 20.92
N ALA A 201 13.47 5.46 20.34
CA ALA A 201 12.11 5.10 20.77
C ALA A 201 11.84 3.59 20.65
N TYR A 202 12.47 2.93 19.66
CA TYR A 202 12.39 1.48 19.45
C TYR A 202 13.60 0.70 20.01
N GLY A 203 14.45 1.34 20.80
CA GLY A 203 15.63 0.68 21.40
C GLY A 203 16.72 0.29 20.39
N ILE A 204 16.74 0.92 19.21
CA ILE A 204 17.67 0.62 18.12
C ILE A 204 18.82 1.63 18.11
N THR A 205 20.04 1.15 17.84
CA THR A 205 21.20 1.99 17.63
C THR A 205 21.51 2.03 16.13
N LEU A 206 21.40 3.22 15.53
CA LEU A 206 21.73 3.41 14.10
C LEU A 206 23.25 3.34 13.87
N PRO A 207 23.67 2.76 12.74
CA PRO A 207 25.07 2.85 12.31
C PRO A 207 25.55 4.29 12.14
N SER A 208 26.84 4.53 12.35
CA SER A 208 27.43 5.85 12.09
C SER A 208 27.46 6.14 10.59
N GLY A 209 27.14 7.39 10.20
CA GLY A 209 27.19 7.84 8.82
C GLY A 209 26.05 7.35 7.92
N ILE A 210 24.99 6.80 8.48
CA ILE A 210 23.77 6.46 7.72
C ILE A 210 23.15 7.74 7.16
N SER A 211 22.83 7.75 5.87
CA SER A 211 22.21 8.86 5.16
C SER A 211 21.51 8.37 3.90
N GLY A 212 20.49 9.07 3.46
CA GLY A 212 19.70 8.74 2.27
C GLY A 212 18.20 8.84 2.55
N LEU A 213 17.39 8.43 1.58
CA LEU A 213 15.96 8.27 1.77
C LEU A 213 15.70 7.10 2.73
N ASP A 214 14.82 7.30 3.68
CA ASP A 214 14.41 6.26 4.62
C ASP A 214 12.90 6.03 4.61
N ASP A 215 12.49 4.85 5.03
CA ASP A 215 11.08 4.44 5.04
C ASP A 215 10.26 5.22 6.06
N TYR A 216 10.85 5.49 7.20
CA TYR A 216 10.14 6.04 8.36
C TYR A 216 9.60 7.44 8.09
N ASP A 217 10.42 8.31 7.49
CA ASP A 217 10.03 9.71 7.23
C ASP A 217 9.39 9.88 5.84
N VAL A 218 9.91 9.17 4.82
CA VAL A 218 9.51 9.43 3.43
C VAL A 218 8.21 8.72 3.05
N GLN A 219 8.02 7.48 3.56
CA GLN A 219 6.90 6.63 3.14
C GLN A 219 5.88 6.36 4.26
N ALA A 220 6.10 6.92 5.44
CA ALA A 220 5.33 6.59 6.64
C ALA A 220 5.30 5.08 6.92
N CYS A 221 6.44 4.42 6.74
CA CYS A 221 6.60 2.98 6.80
C CYS A 221 7.42 2.62 8.04
N ASN A 222 6.89 1.76 8.90
CA ASN A 222 7.54 1.37 10.14
C ASN A 222 7.75 -0.15 10.27
N PRO A 223 8.69 -0.73 9.51
CA PRO A 223 8.91 -2.18 9.50
C PRO A 223 9.35 -2.76 10.87
N VAL A 224 9.67 -1.92 11.84
CA VAL A 224 9.98 -2.36 13.20
C VAL A 224 8.74 -2.80 13.97
N GLU A 225 7.56 -2.30 13.60
CA GLU A 225 6.26 -2.68 14.18
C GLU A 225 5.65 -3.93 13.53
N TRP A 226 6.19 -4.38 12.40
CA TRP A 226 5.71 -5.51 11.60
C TRP A 226 6.58 -6.74 11.82
#